data_46c98468053ab747643e3b8603664c62
#
_entry.id   46c98468053ab747643e3b8603664c62
#
_cell.length_a   1.000
_cell.length_b   1.000
_cell.length_c   1.000
_cell.angle_alpha   90.00
_cell.angle_beta   90.00
_cell.angle_gamma   90.00
#
_symmetry.space_group_name_H-M   'P 1'
#
loop_
_entity.id
_entity.type
_entity.pdbx_description
1 polymer ?
#
loop_
_entity_poly.entity_id
_entity_poly.type
_entity_poly.pdbx_seq_one_letter_code
_entity_poly.pdbx_strand_id
1 'polypeptide(L)' 'MDYISKLQLEYTFFTDMLKSLEKKKKKTPGNGFAIMKCKEKIAELEAIFDKIDYDAQVTYD' A
#
# COMPACT_ATOMS: atom_id res chain seq x y z
N MET A 1 -11.83 1.54 15.32
CA MET A 1 -11.58 1.10 13.95
C MET A 1 -11.11 -0.34 13.94
N ASP A 2 -11.67 -1.17 13.10
CA ASP A 2 -11.19 -2.53 13.02
C ASP A 2 -9.88 -2.62 12.22
N TYR A 3 -9.27 -3.79 12.24
CA TYR A 3 -7.96 -4.01 11.64
C TYR A 3 -7.99 -3.80 10.12
N ILE A 4 -9.04 -4.29 9.47
CA ILE A 4 -9.16 -4.21 8.02
C ILE A 4 -9.33 -2.76 7.58
N SER A 5 -10.16 -1.98 8.28
CA SER A 5 -10.34 -0.56 7.96
C SER A 5 -9.03 0.21 8.10
N LYS A 6 -8.25 -0.11 9.13
CA LYS A 6 -6.94 0.52 9.33
C LYS A 6 -6.00 0.21 8.18
N LEU A 7 -5.96 -1.05 7.72
CA LEU A 7 -5.14 -1.43 6.58
C LEU A 7 -5.55 -0.71 5.31
N GLN A 8 -6.87 -0.57 5.08
CA GLN A 8 -7.37 0.14 3.91
C GLN A 8 -6.98 1.62 3.94
N LEU A 9 -7.04 2.25 5.10
CA LEU A 9 -6.61 3.64 5.25
C LEU A 9 -5.11 3.80 4.95
N GLU A 10 -4.29 2.88 5.45
CA GLU A 10 -2.86 2.89 5.18
C GLU A 10 -2.60 2.71 3.68
N TYR A 11 -3.29 1.78 3.06
CA TYR A 11 -3.15 1.52 1.62
C TYR A 11 -3.47 2.77 0.82
N THR A 12 -4.59 3.43 1.11
CA THR A 12 -4.99 4.65 0.43
C THR A 12 -3.97 5.76 0.64
N PHE A 13 -3.48 5.90 1.86
CA PHE A 13 -2.47 6.90 2.18
C PHE A 13 -1.21 6.72 1.34
N PHE A 14 -0.69 5.50 1.28
CA PHE A 14 0.55 5.25 0.55
C PHE A 14 0.36 5.32 -0.96
N THR A 15 -0.79 4.90 -1.49
CA THR A 15 -1.06 5.04 -2.92
C THR A 15 -1.20 6.50 -3.32
N ASP A 16 -1.85 7.32 -2.51
CA ASP A 16 -1.97 8.76 -2.77
C ASP A 16 -0.61 9.45 -2.68
N MET A 17 0.19 9.07 -1.70
CA MET A 17 1.54 9.61 -1.56
C MET A 17 2.39 9.26 -2.78
N LEU A 18 2.32 8.02 -3.24
CA LEU A 18 3.06 7.57 -4.42
C LEU A 18 2.67 8.38 -5.65
N LYS A 19 1.37 8.57 -5.87
CA LYS A 19 0.89 9.38 -6.99
C LYS A 19 1.42 10.80 -6.93
N SER A 20 1.42 11.40 -5.74
CA SER A 20 1.95 12.75 -5.56
C SER A 20 3.44 12.81 -5.89
N LEU A 21 4.20 11.83 -5.44
CA LEU A 21 5.64 11.77 -5.71
C LEU A 21 5.93 11.58 -7.20
N GLU A 22 5.15 10.74 -7.87
CA GLU A 22 5.34 10.49 -9.30
C GLU A 22 5.01 11.70 -10.16
N LYS A 23 4.09 12.56 -9.70
CA LYS A 23 3.73 13.79 -10.41
C LYS A 23 4.80 14.86 -10.33
N LYS A 24 5.71 14.78 -9.37
CA LYS A 24 6.77 15.78 -9.25
C LYS A 24 7.77 15.63 -10.38
N LYS A 25 8.03 16.72 -11.09
CA LYS A 25 8.91 16.72 -12.25
C LYS A 25 10.38 16.59 -11.89
N LYS A 26 10.76 17.02 -10.69
CA LYS A 26 12.14 16.93 -10.24
C LYS A 26 12.41 15.58 -9.59
N LYS A 27 13.25 14.79 -10.25
CA LYS A 27 13.69 13.50 -9.70
C LYS A 27 14.94 13.75 -8.87
N THR A 28 14.75 13.96 -7.58
CA THR A 28 15.87 13.99 -6.64
C THR A 28 16.11 12.61 -6.07
N PRO A 29 17.33 12.31 -5.57
CA PRO A 29 17.59 11.03 -4.91
C PRO A 29 16.63 10.76 -3.75
N GLY A 30 16.25 11.81 -3.00
CA GLY A 30 15.29 11.68 -1.91
C GLY A 30 13.92 11.24 -2.38
N ASN A 31 13.45 11.80 -3.52
CA ASN A 31 12.16 11.41 -4.09
C ASN A 31 12.18 9.97 -4.57
N GLY A 32 13.27 9.54 -5.18
CA GLY A 32 13.43 8.15 -5.62
C GLY A 32 13.35 7.17 -4.47
N PHE A 33 14.01 7.50 -3.35
CA PHE A 33 13.95 6.68 -2.16
C PHE A 33 12.53 6.61 -1.59
N ALA A 34 11.84 7.76 -1.52
CA ALA A 34 10.47 7.81 -1.02
C ALA A 34 9.52 7.00 -1.89
N ILE A 35 9.67 7.07 -3.22
CA ILE A 35 8.87 6.26 -4.14
C ILE A 35 9.09 4.78 -3.89
N MET A 36 10.34 4.37 -3.74
CA MET A 36 10.67 2.97 -3.48
C MET A 36 10.05 2.49 -2.18
N LYS A 37 10.12 3.29 -1.11
CA LYS A 37 9.53 2.94 0.17
C LYS A 37 8.00 2.83 0.10
N CYS A 38 7.36 3.74 -0.63
CA CYS A 38 5.92 3.65 -0.83
C CYS A 38 5.53 2.38 -1.56
N LYS A 39 6.26 2.03 -2.61
CA LYS A 39 6.00 0.81 -3.37
C LYS A 39 6.18 -0.44 -2.53
N GLU A 40 7.21 -0.48 -1.70
CA GLU A 40 7.44 -1.60 -0.78
C GLU A 40 6.27 -1.75 0.20
N LYS A 41 5.82 -0.65 0.78
CA LYS A 41 4.73 -0.68 1.74
C LYS A 41 3.43 -1.10 1.10
N ILE A 42 3.15 -0.60 -0.11
CA ILE A 42 1.96 -0.98 -0.87
C ILE A 42 1.99 -2.48 -1.17
N ALA A 43 3.13 -3.01 -1.58
CA ALA A 43 3.26 -4.44 -1.86
C ALA A 43 3.02 -5.28 -0.61
N GLU A 44 3.53 -4.85 0.55
CA GLU A 44 3.27 -5.53 1.81
C GLU A 44 1.79 -5.54 2.16
N LEU A 45 1.11 -4.40 1.98
CA LEU A 45 -0.32 -4.31 2.27
C LEU A 45 -1.14 -5.17 1.32
N GLU A 46 -0.78 -5.19 0.04
CA GLU A 46 -1.45 -6.04 -0.95
C GLU A 46 -1.31 -7.52 -0.60
N ALA A 47 -0.14 -7.93 -0.14
CA ALA A 47 0.08 -9.31 0.30
C ALA A 47 -0.81 -9.66 1.50
N ILE A 48 -0.97 -8.72 2.43
CA ILE A 48 -1.84 -8.92 3.59
C ILE A 48 -3.30 -9.05 3.15
N PHE A 49 -3.75 -8.18 2.24
CA PHE A 49 -5.13 -8.25 1.72
C PHE A 49 -5.37 -9.57 0.99
N ASP A 50 -4.42 -10.02 0.19
CA ASP A 50 -4.56 -11.30 -0.53
C ASP A 50 -4.69 -12.46 0.45
N LYS A 51 -3.91 -12.45 1.53
CA LYS A 51 -3.98 -13.48 2.54
C LYS A 51 -5.33 -13.48 3.27
N ILE A 52 -5.84 -12.30 3.59
CA ILE A 52 -7.14 -12.16 4.24
C ILE A 52 -8.23 -12.73 3.33
N ASP A 53 -8.20 -12.39 2.04
CA ASP A 53 -9.18 -12.90 1.08
C ASP A 53 -9.09 -14.41 0.96
N TYR A 54 -7.88 -14.96 0.91
CA TYR A 54 -7.69 -16.40 0.83
C TYR A 54 -8.26 -17.09 2.06
N ASP A 55 -7.94 -16.59 3.25
CA ASP A 55 -8.44 -17.18 4.50
C ASP A 55 -9.96 -17.10 4.58
N ALA A 56 -10.55 -16.01 4.11
CA ALA A 56 -12.00 -15.85 4.09
C ALA A 56 -12.65 -16.88 3.16
N GLN A 57 -12.06 -17.13 2.00
CA GLN A 57 -12.58 -18.11 1.05
C GLN A 57 -12.52 -19.52 1.62
N VAL A 58 -11.43 -19.85 2.30
CA VAL A 58 -11.28 -21.18 2.92
C VAL A 58 -12.31 -21.37 4.02
N THR A 59 -12.63 -20.31 4.75
CA THR A 59 -13.59 -20.38 5.85
C THR A 59 -15.01 -20.65 5.36
N TYR A 60 -15.33 -20.23 4.15
CA TYR A 60 -16.69 -20.42 3.59
C TYR A 60 -16.94 -21.79 3.00
N ASP A 61 -15.90 -22.54 2.78
CA ASP A 61 -16.02 -23.94 2.30
C ASP A 61 -16.17 -24.88 3.47
#